data_8bae119b2c1d1c325848b71f1d6e1aab
#
_entry.id   8bae119b2c1d1c325848b71f1d6e1aab
#
_cell.length_a   1.000
_cell.length_b   1.000
_cell.length_c   1.000
_cell.angle_alpha   90.00
_cell.angle_beta   90.00
_cell.angle_gamma   90.00
#
_symmetry.space_group_name_H-M   'P 1'
#
loop_
_entity.id
_entity.type
_entity.pdbx_description
1 polymer ?
#
loop_
_entity_poly.entity_id
_entity_poly.type
_entity_poly.pdbx_seq_one_letter_code
_entity_poly.pdbx_strand_id
1 'polypeptide(L)'
;EQNLPTLDERINTFQVLSEKIGRQRVIWRYDPVLLNDRYTISWHAEQFDYIARKLCCHTDKVTISFIDLYRNITGAAKKENLHELSSVQKEAIAEAFAATAHACGLKIDTCAEDIDLSRWQIAHAHCIDGELISRLLGCPVDAVKDKNQRLECGCMTGIDLGLYNTCQNGCIYCYANHNPAARLRNLQAYDPASPLLCSQLTEADKVTERKVKSLQYSFFDSIRIQ
;
A
#
# COMPACT_ATOMS: atom_id res chain seq x y z
N GLU A 1 6.35 -7.81 -13.18
CA GLU A 1 6.98 -6.49 -12.88
C GLU A 1 8.16 -6.25 -13.81
N GLN A 2 7.86 -5.80 -15.04
CA GLN A 2 8.87 -5.80 -16.12
C GLN A 2 9.86 -4.62 -16.04
N ASN A 3 9.42 -3.49 -15.50
CA ASN A 3 10.17 -2.23 -15.57
C ASN A 3 10.53 -1.68 -14.18
N LEU A 4 10.61 -2.54 -13.18
CA LEU A 4 11.07 -2.13 -11.85
C LEU A 4 12.60 -2.06 -11.81
N PRO A 5 13.18 -1.16 -11.00
CA PRO A 5 14.57 -1.23 -10.60
C PRO A 5 14.89 -2.58 -9.93
N THR A 6 16.15 -2.93 -9.87
CA THR A 6 16.59 -4.15 -9.17
C THR A 6 16.13 -4.15 -7.70
N LEU A 7 16.06 -5.33 -7.09
CA LEU A 7 15.67 -5.44 -5.68
C LEU A 7 16.60 -4.62 -4.77
N ASP A 8 17.88 -4.66 -5.01
CA ASP A 8 18.87 -3.93 -4.21
C ASP A 8 18.74 -2.41 -4.36
N GLU A 9 18.44 -1.90 -5.56
CA GLU A 9 18.16 -0.48 -5.77
C GLU A 9 16.90 -0.04 -5.02
N ARG A 10 15.85 -0.87 -5.01
CA ARG A 10 14.62 -0.60 -4.27
C ARG A 10 14.85 -0.61 -2.76
N ILE A 11 15.62 -1.58 -2.25
CA ILE A 11 16.01 -1.64 -0.85
C ILE A 11 16.81 -0.39 -0.46
N ASN A 12 17.80 -0.02 -1.25
CA ASN A 12 18.60 1.19 -1.01
C ASN A 12 17.75 2.45 -1.02
N THR A 13 16.81 2.58 -1.96
CA THR A 13 15.86 3.70 -2.01
C THR A 13 15.03 3.80 -0.73
N PHE A 14 14.54 2.65 -0.24
CA PHE A 14 13.78 2.59 1.01
C PHE A 14 14.64 3.03 2.21
N GLN A 15 15.87 2.55 2.31
CA GLN A 15 16.80 2.89 3.38
C GLN A 15 17.11 4.40 3.39
N VAL A 16 17.46 4.96 2.23
CA VAL A 16 17.71 6.40 2.07
C VAL A 16 16.48 7.24 2.44
N LEU A 17 15.28 6.81 2.05
CA LEU A 17 14.05 7.49 2.42
C LEU A 17 13.85 7.47 3.94
N SER A 18 14.02 6.31 4.55
CA SER A 18 13.92 6.13 6.00
C SER A 18 14.90 7.01 6.77
N GLU A 19 16.14 7.11 6.31
CA GLU A 19 17.15 7.99 6.90
C GLU A 19 16.75 9.48 6.82
N LYS A 20 16.13 9.88 5.72
CA LYS A 20 15.71 11.28 5.50
C LYS A 20 14.48 11.70 6.29
N ILE A 21 13.48 10.83 6.42
CA ILE A 21 12.18 11.21 7.02
C ILE A 21 11.86 10.48 8.32
N GLY A 22 12.69 9.52 8.70
CA GLY A 22 12.55 8.70 9.91
C GLY A 22 11.79 7.39 9.67
N ARG A 23 12.29 6.31 10.28
CA ARG A 23 11.78 4.93 10.14
C ARG A 23 10.28 4.78 10.45
N GLN A 24 9.72 5.60 11.31
CA GLN A 24 8.32 5.58 11.68
C GLN A 24 7.37 6.07 10.57
N ARG A 25 7.92 6.77 9.57
CA ARG A 25 7.16 7.34 8.45
C ARG A 25 7.25 6.52 7.17
N VAL A 26 8.04 5.44 7.17
CA VAL A 26 8.21 4.57 6.01
C VAL A 26 7.75 3.17 6.37
N ILE A 27 6.76 2.65 5.67
CA ILE A 27 6.20 1.33 5.90
C ILE A 27 6.59 0.43 4.73
N TRP A 28 7.17 -0.72 5.05
CA TRP A 28 7.45 -1.73 4.04
C TRP A 28 6.15 -2.44 3.64
N ARG A 29 5.89 -2.53 2.32
CA ARG A 29 4.79 -3.33 1.79
C ARG A 29 5.37 -4.49 0.98
N TYR A 30 4.99 -5.70 1.38
CA TYR A 30 5.24 -6.92 0.62
C TYR A 30 3.91 -7.36 0.00
N ASP A 31 3.59 -6.81 -1.16
CA ASP A 31 2.21 -6.71 -1.64
C ASP A 31 2.16 -6.62 -3.19
N PRO A 32 1.40 -7.48 -3.87
CA PRO A 32 0.69 -8.64 -3.32
C PRO A 32 1.56 -9.90 -3.26
N VAL A 33 1.25 -10.81 -2.34
CA VAL A 33 1.73 -12.19 -2.37
C VAL A 33 0.92 -12.94 -3.42
N LEU A 34 1.60 -13.59 -4.35
CA LEU A 34 0.99 -14.38 -5.42
C LEU A 34 1.71 -15.72 -5.56
N LEU A 35 0.99 -16.76 -5.92
CA LEU A 35 1.57 -18.09 -6.11
C LEU A 35 1.43 -18.56 -7.56
N ASN A 36 2.49 -19.20 -8.04
CA ASN A 36 2.53 -20.00 -9.25
C ASN A 36 3.71 -20.99 -9.16
N ASP A 37 4.06 -21.66 -10.27
CA ASP A 37 5.13 -22.66 -10.30
C ASP A 37 6.51 -22.10 -9.92
N ARG A 38 6.73 -20.81 -10.14
CA ARG A 38 7.98 -20.12 -9.82
C ARG A 38 7.97 -19.48 -8.42
N TYR A 39 6.88 -18.82 -8.08
CA TYR A 39 6.72 -18.07 -6.83
C TYR A 39 5.96 -18.95 -5.83
N THR A 40 6.70 -19.87 -5.22
CA THR A 40 6.18 -20.82 -4.21
C THR A 40 6.18 -20.20 -2.82
N ILE A 41 5.54 -20.87 -1.86
CA ILE A 41 5.55 -20.44 -0.44
C ILE A 41 6.99 -20.36 0.09
N SER A 42 7.84 -21.33 -0.22
CA SER A 42 9.24 -21.32 0.20
C SER A 42 10.03 -20.17 -0.44
N TRP A 43 9.81 -19.91 -1.74
CA TRP A 43 10.41 -18.76 -2.40
C TRP A 43 10.01 -17.43 -1.72
N HIS A 44 8.73 -17.27 -1.40
CA HIS A 44 8.26 -16.08 -0.70
C HIS A 44 8.86 -15.95 0.70
N ALA A 45 8.98 -17.05 1.45
CA ALA A 45 9.62 -17.04 2.77
C ALA A 45 11.09 -16.60 2.70
N GLU A 46 11.85 -17.12 1.73
CA GLU A 46 13.25 -16.73 1.50
C GLU A 46 13.38 -15.24 1.10
N GLN A 47 12.56 -14.77 0.17
CA GLN A 47 12.60 -13.37 -0.26
C GLN A 47 12.17 -12.42 0.86
N PHE A 48 11.15 -12.79 1.61
CA PHE A 48 10.69 -12.00 2.75
C PHE A 48 11.77 -11.90 3.83
N ASP A 49 12.44 -13.01 4.17
CA ASP A 49 13.54 -13.03 5.14
C ASP A 49 14.72 -12.14 4.66
N TYR A 50 15.11 -12.27 3.40
CA TYR A 50 16.17 -11.45 2.83
C TYR A 50 15.87 -9.95 2.95
N ILE A 51 14.66 -9.53 2.55
CA ILE A 51 14.24 -8.12 2.59
C ILE A 51 14.06 -7.64 4.04
N ALA A 52 13.44 -8.45 4.90
CA ALA A 52 13.23 -8.12 6.31
C ALA A 52 14.54 -7.80 7.02
N ARG A 53 15.57 -8.61 6.83
CA ARG A 53 16.91 -8.38 7.41
C ARG A 53 17.57 -7.10 6.91
N LYS A 54 17.28 -6.67 5.68
CA LYS A 54 17.81 -5.43 5.11
C LYS A 54 17.03 -4.19 5.59
N LEU A 55 15.76 -4.34 5.94
CA LEU A 55 14.88 -3.22 6.27
C LEU A 55 14.55 -3.07 7.76
N CYS A 56 14.85 -4.05 8.61
CA CYS A 56 14.44 -4.05 10.03
C CYS A 56 14.94 -2.85 10.84
N CYS A 57 16.05 -2.22 10.46
CA CYS A 57 16.52 -0.98 11.08
C CYS A 57 15.91 0.29 10.47
N HIS A 58 15.19 0.16 9.35
CA HIS A 58 14.68 1.28 8.55
C HIS A 58 13.16 1.40 8.55
N THR A 59 12.43 0.50 9.19
CA THR A 59 10.98 0.56 9.38
C THR A 59 10.57 -0.13 10.68
N ASP A 60 9.40 0.20 11.18
CA ASP A 60 8.81 -0.46 12.35
C ASP A 60 7.82 -1.55 11.96
N LYS A 61 7.39 -1.57 10.68
CA LYS A 61 6.26 -2.38 10.27
C LYS A 61 6.38 -2.86 8.82
N VAL A 62 5.87 -4.08 8.57
CA VAL A 62 5.58 -4.59 7.24
C VAL A 62 4.08 -4.84 7.08
N THR A 63 3.53 -4.42 5.96
CA THR A 63 2.16 -4.72 5.55
C THR A 63 2.18 -5.69 4.38
N ILE A 64 1.42 -6.78 4.49
CA ILE A 64 1.27 -7.78 3.42
C ILE A 64 -0.15 -7.75 2.86
N SER A 65 -0.35 -8.24 1.64
CA SER A 65 -1.66 -8.64 1.11
C SER A 65 -1.50 -9.79 0.14
N PHE A 66 -2.60 -10.49 -0.10
CA PHE A 66 -2.65 -11.56 -1.09
C PHE A 66 -3.27 -11.04 -2.39
N ILE A 67 -2.95 -11.69 -3.51
CA ILE A 67 -3.46 -11.26 -4.80
C ILE A 67 -4.98 -11.40 -4.88
N ASP A 68 -5.65 -10.33 -5.31
CA ASP A 68 -7.04 -10.34 -5.75
C ASP A 68 -7.10 -10.38 -7.28
N LEU A 69 -7.86 -11.30 -7.84
CA LEU A 69 -8.01 -11.42 -9.29
C LEU A 69 -9.10 -10.50 -9.83
N TYR A 70 -8.79 -9.24 -9.99
CA TYR A 70 -9.68 -8.26 -10.60
C TYR A 70 -10.04 -8.63 -12.05
N ARG A 71 -11.23 -8.25 -12.50
CA ARG A 71 -11.78 -8.57 -13.81
C ARG A 71 -10.84 -8.21 -14.98
N ASN A 72 -10.13 -7.09 -14.86
CA ASN A 72 -9.23 -6.58 -15.89
C ASN A 72 -7.86 -7.29 -15.96
N ILE A 73 -7.51 -8.12 -14.97
CA ILE A 73 -6.26 -8.88 -14.96
C ILE A 73 -6.43 -10.37 -15.19
N THR A 74 -7.67 -10.87 -15.32
CA THR A 74 -7.97 -12.31 -15.46
C THR A 74 -7.26 -12.96 -16.64
N GLY A 75 -7.09 -12.26 -17.75
CA GLY A 75 -6.36 -12.78 -18.93
C GLY A 75 -4.87 -12.96 -18.66
N ALA A 76 -4.24 -11.99 -18.01
CA ALA A 76 -2.83 -12.05 -17.62
C ALA A 76 -2.61 -13.10 -16.50
N ALA A 77 -3.51 -13.17 -15.54
CA ALA A 77 -3.47 -14.16 -14.48
C ALA A 77 -3.49 -15.59 -14.99
N LYS A 78 -4.39 -15.90 -15.96
CA LYS A 78 -4.44 -17.22 -16.60
C LYS A 78 -3.16 -17.56 -17.34
N LYS A 79 -2.58 -16.60 -18.08
CA LYS A 79 -1.32 -16.81 -18.81
C LYS A 79 -0.15 -17.16 -17.90
N GLU A 80 -0.10 -16.57 -16.73
CA GLU A 80 0.99 -16.76 -15.75
C GLU A 80 0.61 -17.78 -14.64
N ASN A 81 -0.46 -18.54 -14.83
CA ASN A 81 -0.96 -19.53 -13.87
C ASN A 81 -1.17 -18.95 -12.46
N LEU A 82 -1.66 -17.70 -12.37
CA LEU A 82 -1.99 -17.07 -11.10
C LEU A 82 -3.41 -17.43 -10.69
N HIS A 83 -3.58 -17.74 -9.42
CA HIS A 83 -4.88 -18.01 -8.80
C HIS A 83 -4.96 -17.38 -7.40
N GLU A 84 -6.15 -17.18 -6.91
CA GLU A 84 -6.36 -16.74 -5.54
C GLU A 84 -5.89 -17.82 -4.57
N LEU A 85 -5.27 -17.38 -3.48
CA LEU A 85 -4.73 -18.30 -2.48
C LEU A 85 -5.84 -18.90 -1.64
N SER A 86 -5.76 -20.21 -1.37
CA SER A 86 -6.60 -20.85 -0.38
C SER A 86 -6.25 -20.38 1.04
N SER A 87 -7.17 -20.52 1.99
CA SER A 87 -6.93 -20.19 3.41
C SER A 87 -5.70 -20.92 3.97
N VAL A 88 -5.51 -22.20 3.62
CA VAL A 88 -4.34 -22.98 4.03
C VAL A 88 -3.03 -22.39 3.51
N GLN A 89 -3.02 -21.91 2.26
CA GLN A 89 -1.83 -21.27 1.68
C GLN A 89 -1.56 -19.91 2.32
N LYS A 90 -2.61 -19.09 2.55
CA LYS A 90 -2.52 -17.82 3.27
C LYS A 90 -1.96 -18.01 4.68
N GLU A 91 -2.44 -19.02 5.40
CA GLU A 91 -1.98 -19.37 6.74
C GLU A 91 -0.50 -19.82 6.76
N ALA A 92 -0.10 -20.69 5.85
CA ALA A 92 1.30 -21.13 5.76
C ALA A 92 2.28 -19.98 5.48
N ILE A 93 1.88 -19.03 4.62
CA ILE A 93 2.66 -17.82 4.35
C ILE A 93 2.69 -16.92 5.59
N ALA A 94 1.55 -16.72 6.25
CA ALA A 94 1.43 -15.91 7.44
C ALA A 94 2.34 -16.41 8.58
N GLU A 95 2.39 -17.74 8.81
CA GLU A 95 3.27 -18.35 9.79
C GLU A 95 4.75 -18.05 9.49
N ALA A 96 5.19 -18.29 8.25
CA ALA A 96 6.57 -18.05 7.84
C ALA A 96 6.96 -16.56 7.95
N PHE A 97 6.07 -15.67 7.50
CA PHE A 97 6.33 -14.23 7.52
C PHE A 97 6.32 -13.67 8.94
N ALA A 98 5.38 -14.11 9.78
CA ALA A 98 5.32 -13.70 11.18
C ALA A 98 6.60 -14.11 11.94
N ALA A 99 7.06 -15.35 11.77
CA ALA A 99 8.29 -15.82 12.40
C ALA A 99 9.49 -14.92 12.04
N THR A 100 9.65 -14.59 10.77
CA THR A 100 10.71 -13.69 10.29
C THR A 100 10.53 -12.25 10.78
N ALA A 101 9.32 -11.69 10.68
CA ALA A 101 9.04 -10.33 11.12
C ALA A 101 9.34 -10.15 12.60
N HIS A 102 8.89 -11.07 13.46
CA HIS A 102 9.15 -11.04 14.89
C HIS A 102 10.63 -11.19 15.21
N ALA A 103 11.35 -12.08 14.54
CA ALA A 103 12.80 -12.23 14.68
C ALA A 103 13.57 -10.96 14.31
N CYS A 104 13.03 -10.17 13.38
CA CYS A 104 13.56 -8.87 12.97
C CYS A 104 13.02 -7.68 13.80
N GLY A 105 12.16 -7.91 14.79
CA GLY A 105 11.55 -6.85 15.61
C GLY A 105 10.53 -5.98 14.84
N LEU A 106 9.99 -6.49 13.74
CA LEU A 106 8.99 -5.82 12.91
C LEU A 106 7.58 -6.21 13.36
N LYS A 107 6.67 -5.24 13.39
CA LYS A 107 5.23 -5.52 13.40
C LYS A 107 4.81 -5.98 12.01
N ILE A 108 3.84 -6.90 11.94
CA ILE A 108 3.28 -7.37 10.67
C ILE A 108 1.75 -7.22 10.69
N ASP A 109 1.18 -6.73 9.61
CA ASP A 109 -0.26 -6.62 9.43
C ASP A 109 -0.69 -6.92 7.98
N THR A 110 -2.00 -7.10 7.75
CA THR A 110 -2.58 -7.37 6.42
C THR A 110 -3.40 -6.20 5.90
N CYS A 111 -3.31 -5.92 4.60
CA CYS A 111 -4.11 -4.87 3.95
C CYS A 111 -5.37 -5.46 3.30
N ALA A 112 -6.55 -5.10 3.86
CA ALA A 112 -7.87 -5.41 3.31
C ALA A 112 -8.09 -6.92 3.03
N GLU A 113 -7.66 -7.76 3.96
CA GLU A 113 -7.89 -9.20 3.96
C GLU A 113 -9.01 -9.54 4.94
N ASP A 114 -9.82 -10.55 4.60
CA ASP A 114 -10.93 -11.06 5.43
C ASP A 114 -10.50 -12.18 6.38
N ILE A 115 -9.34 -12.79 6.14
CA ILE A 115 -8.83 -13.90 6.94
C ILE A 115 -8.31 -13.44 8.30
N ASP A 116 -8.71 -14.12 9.36
CA ASP A 116 -8.17 -13.93 10.71
C ASP A 116 -6.81 -14.62 10.86
N LEU A 117 -5.77 -13.81 11.02
CA LEU A 117 -4.38 -14.24 11.24
C LEU A 117 -3.85 -13.87 12.63
N SER A 118 -4.75 -13.56 13.57
CA SER A 118 -4.41 -13.11 14.94
C SER A 118 -3.58 -14.12 15.72
N ARG A 119 -3.72 -15.43 15.43
CA ARG A 119 -2.90 -16.50 16.04
C ARG A 119 -1.41 -16.34 15.79
N TRP A 120 -1.01 -15.64 14.72
CA TRP A 120 0.38 -15.28 14.40
C TRP A 120 0.70 -13.82 14.75
N GLN A 121 -0.16 -13.15 15.52
CA GLN A 121 -0.03 -11.74 15.88
C GLN A 121 -0.02 -10.80 14.66
N ILE A 122 -0.69 -11.20 13.58
CA ILE A 122 -0.91 -10.38 12.39
C ILE A 122 -2.26 -9.71 12.51
N ALA A 123 -2.27 -8.38 12.58
CA ALA A 123 -3.48 -7.56 12.66
C ALA A 123 -3.95 -7.11 11.28
N HIS A 124 -5.15 -6.53 11.21
CA HIS A 124 -5.60 -5.82 10.01
C HIS A 124 -4.97 -4.43 9.93
N ALA A 125 -4.43 -4.09 8.76
CA ALA A 125 -3.74 -2.83 8.53
C ALA A 125 -4.69 -1.67 8.27
N HIS A 126 -4.16 -0.49 8.56
CA HIS A 126 -4.70 0.80 8.15
C HIS A 126 -3.65 1.48 7.27
N CYS A 127 -3.85 1.53 5.94
CA CYS A 127 -2.88 2.18 5.04
C CYS A 127 -2.88 3.71 5.24
N ILE A 128 -4.06 4.29 5.48
CA ILE A 128 -4.21 5.65 6.02
C ILE A 128 -4.55 5.47 7.50
N ASP A 129 -3.52 5.48 8.32
CA ASP A 129 -3.56 5.09 9.72
C ASP A 129 -3.68 6.32 10.63
N GLY A 130 -4.88 6.55 11.18
CA GLY A 130 -5.16 7.67 12.07
C GLY A 130 -4.37 7.63 13.38
N GLU A 131 -4.04 6.44 13.90
CA GLU A 131 -3.22 6.31 15.10
C GLU A 131 -1.77 6.67 14.83
N LEU A 132 -1.22 6.21 13.70
CA LEU A 132 0.12 6.59 13.27
C LEU A 132 0.19 8.11 13.03
N ILE A 133 -0.78 8.68 12.32
CA ILE A 133 -0.85 10.12 12.07
C ILE A 133 -0.94 10.90 13.38
N SER A 134 -1.78 10.47 14.32
CA SER A 134 -1.90 11.11 15.64
C SER A 134 -0.56 11.10 16.41
N ARG A 135 0.14 9.97 16.38
CA ARG A 135 1.48 9.86 17.03
C ARG A 135 2.51 10.78 16.37
N LEU A 136 2.51 10.85 15.03
CA LEU A 136 3.46 11.69 14.28
C LEU A 136 3.18 13.18 14.46
N LEU A 137 1.92 13.57 14.62
CA LEU A 137 1.51 14.95 14.87
C LEU A 137 1.60 15.36 16.34
N GLY A 138 1.68 14.39 17.26
CA GLY A 138 1.62 14.66 18.72
C GLY A 138 0.26 15.12 19.22
N CYS A 139 -0.81 14.93 18.44
CA CYS A 139 -2.18 15.27 18.82
C CYS A 139 -3.18 14.28 18.20
N PRO A 140 -4.34 14.02 18.85
CA PRO A 140 -5.39 13.18 18.30
C PRO A 140 -5.93 13.72 16.98
N VAL A 141 -6.29 12.79 16.05
CA VAL A 141 -7.01 13.13 14.82
C VAL A 141 -8.37 12.43 14.78
N ASP A 142 -9.35 13.05 14.13
CA ASP A 142 -10.68 12.49 13.89
C ASP A 142 -10.60 11.43 12.76
N ALA A 143 -10.24 10.21 13.16
CA ALA A 143 -9.97 9.09 12.26
C ALA A 143 -11.25 8.31 11.94
N VAL A 144 -12.15 8.91 11.17
CA VAL A 144 -13.37 8.22 10.70
C VAL A 144 -13.04 7.28 9.56
N LYS A 145 -13.51 6.01 9.64
CA LYS A 145 -13.33 5.00 8.58
C LYS A 145 -13.89 5.51 7.25
N ASP A 146 -13.15 5.29 6.17
CA ASP A 146 -13.61 5.61 4.82
C ASP A 146 -14.71 4.63 4.36
N LYS A 147 -15.88 5.18 4.08
CA LYS A 147 -17.08 4.43 3.65
C LYS A 147 -17.00 3.95 2.19
N ASN A 148 -16.07 4.52 1.40
CA ASN A 148 -15.88 4.18 0.00
C ASN A 148 -14.87 3.04 -0.21
N GLN A 149 -14.22 2.60 0.87
CA GLN A 149 -13.28 1.48 0.84
C GLN A 149 -13.98 0.14 1.10
N ARG A 150 -13.31 -0.96 0.77
CA ARG A 150 -13.77 -2.32 1.06
C ARG A 150 -14.09 -2.50 2.54
N LEU A 151 -14.96 -3.45 2.87
CA LEU A 151 -15.39 -3.69 4.25
C LEU A 151 -14.20 -3.99 5.17
N GLU A 152 -13.26 -4.77 4.69
CA GLU A 152 -12.06 -5.23 5.39
C GLU A 152 -10.97 -4.15 5.48
N CYS A 153 -11.10 -3.06 4.71
CA CYS A 153 -10.16 -1.94 4.75
C CYS A 153 -10.40 -1.09 6.00
N GLY A 154 -9.38 -0.93 6.83
CA GLY A 154 -9.42 -0.11 8.04
C GLY A 154 -9.02 1.37 7.85
N CYS A 155 -8.76 1.82 6.62
CA CYS A 155 -8.28 3.17 6.36
C CYS A 155 -9.27 4.26 6.80
N MET A 156 -8.75 5.34 7.39
CA MET A 156 -9.53 6.54 7.61
C MET A 156 -9.83 7.27 6.30
N THR A 157 -10.83 8.13 6.32
CA THR A 157 -11.24 8.96 5.18
C THR A 157 -10.06 9.79 4.65
N GLY A 158 -9.83 9.72 3.35
CA GLY A 158 -8.81 10.46 2.63
C GLY A 158 -9.33 11.11 1.36
N ILE A 159 -8.49 11.90 0.71
CA ILE A 159 -8.75 12.47 -0.61
C ILE A 159 -7.82 11.76 -1.59
N ASP A 160 -8.39 11.00 -2.53
CA ASP A 160 -7.64 10.39 -3.61
C ASP A 160 -7.31 11.44 -4.67
N LEU A 161 -6.00 11.65 -4.90
CA LEU A 161 -5.47 12.51 -5.96
C LEU A 161 -4.95 11.69 -7.14
N GLY A 162 -5.12 10.35 -7.10
CA GLY A 162 -4.60 9.43 -8.08
C GLY A 162 -5.30 9.50 -9.44
N LEU A 163 -4.59 9.08 -10.47
CA LEU A 163 -5.11 8.87 -11.83
C LEU A 163 -4.67 7.51 -12.34
N TYR A 164 -5.63 6.75 -12.89
CA TYR A 164 -5.34 5.46 -13.52
C TYR A 164 -4.49 5.62 -14.80
N ASN A 165 -3.77 4.56 -15.14
CA ASN A 165 -2.93 4.49 -16.34
C ASN A 165 -1.82 5.56 -16.38
N THR A 166 -1.09 5.73 -15.28
CA THR A 166 0.03 6.67 -15.17
C THR A 166 1.37 6.03 -14.82
N CYS A 167 1.37 4.76 -14.39
CA CYS A 167 2.58 4.06 -13.96
C CYS A 167 3.24 3.29 -15.11
N GLN A 168 4.59 3.31 -15.16
CA GLN A 168 5.37 2.62 -16.20
C GLN A 168 5.87 1.23 -15.81
N ASN A 169 5.63 0.77 -14.58
CA ASN A 169 6.20 -0.47 -14.04
C ASN A 169 5.78 -1.75 -14.77
N GLY A 170 4.61 -1.76 -15.41
CA GLY A 170 4.15 -2.89 -16.24
C GLY A 170 3.80 -4.15 -15.44
N CYS A 171 3.39 -4.01 -14.18
CA CYS A 171 2.96 -5.14 -13.36
C CYS A 171 1.73 -5.81 -13.98
N ILE A 172 1.80 -7.11 -14.23
CA ILE A 172 0.73 -7.87 -14.90
C ILE A 172 -0.55 -8.00 -14.07
N TYR A 173 -0.44 -7.86 -12.75
CA TYR A 173 -1.53 -7.91 -11.77
C TYR A 173 -2.08 -6.53 -11.39
N CYS A 174 -1.65 -5.47 -12.09
CA CYS A 174 -2.04 -4.10 -11.73
C CYS A 174 -3.46 -3.78 -12.19
N TYR A 175 -4.35 -3.51 -11.24
CA TYR A 175 -5.72 -3.08 -11.53
C TYR A 175 -5.80 -1.63 -12.04
N ALA A 176 -4.80 -0.81 -11.74
CA ALA A 176 -4.79 0.62 -12.07
C ALA A 176 -4.20 0.93 -13.46
N ASN A 177 -3.46 0.00 -14.06
CA ASN A 177 -2.78 0.16 -15.36
C ASN A 177 -3.26 -0.86 -16.39
N HIS A 178 -4.48 -0.68 -16.89
CA HIS A 178 -5.13 -1.65 -17.78
C HIS A 178 -5.27 -1.17 -19.23
N ASN A 179 -4.96 0.09 -19.54
CA ASN A 179 -5.08 0.64 -20.89
C ASN A 179 -3.74 1.26 -21.36
N PRO A 180 -2.97 0.53 -22.21
CA PRO A 180 -1.66 1.01 -22.67
C PRO A 180 -1.72 2.32 -23.46
N ALA A 181 -2.76 2.53 -24.29
CA ALA A 181 -2.92 3.76 -25.05
C ALA A 181 -3.23 4.98 -24.14
N ALA A 182 -4.07 4.80 -23.12
CA ALA A 182 -4.32 5.83 -22.13
C ALA A 182 -3.07 6.14 -21.32
N ARG A 183 -2.30 5.09 -20.95
CA ARG A 183 -1.02 5.27 -20.25
C ARG A 183 -0.04 6.12 -21.07
N LEU A 184 0.11 5.84 -22.36
CA LEU A 184 1.00 6.61 -23.23
C LEU A 184 0.57 8.08 -23.31
N ARG A 185 -0.72 8.34 -23.52
CA ARG A 185 -1.24 9.73 -23.53
C ARG A 185 -1.01 10.45 -22.21
N ASN A 186 -1.27 9.78 -21.08
CA ASN A 186 -1.09 10.38 -19.76
C ASN A 186 0.38 10.70 -19.48
N LEU A 187 1.31 9.83 -19.86
CA LEU A 187 2.75 10.07 -19.72
C LEU A 187 3.22 11.23 -20.58
N GLN A 188 2.70 11.36 -21.82
CA GLN A 188 3.03 12.48 -22.69
C GLN A 188 2.45 13.83 -22.19
N ALA A 189 1.30 13.77 -21.51
CA ALA A 189 0.65 14.95 -20.95
C ALA A 189 1.15 15.33 -19.54
N TYR A 190 2.01 14.50 -18.92
CA TYR A 190 2.54 14.77 -17.60
C TYR A 190 3.51 15.93 -17.60
N ASP A 191 3.21 16.93 -16.79
CA ASP A 191 4.05 18.10 -16.55
C ASP A 191 4.18 18.30 -15.02
N PRO A 192 5.39 18.19 -14.45
CA PRO A 192 5.58 18.37 -13.01
C PRO A 192 5.27 19.79 -12.52
N ALA A 193 5.21 20.78 -13.41
CA ALA A 193 4.83 22.15 -13.08
C ALA A 193 3.30 22.40 -13.15
N SER A 194 2.54 21.46 -13.73
CA SER A 194 1.07 21.57 -13.77
C SER A 194 0.44 21.26 -12.41
N PRO A 195 -0.60 22.00 -11.99
CA PRO A 195 -1.38 21.66 -10.81
C PRO A 195 -2.27 20.42 -11.01
N LEU A 196 -2.39 19.90 -12.23
CA LEU A 196 -3.19 18.73 -12.58
C LEU A 196 -2.30 17.55 -12.99
N LEU A 197 -2.72 16.34 -12.62
CA LEU A 197 -2.09 15.12 -13.10
C LEU A 197 -2.43 14.91 -14.59
N CYS A 198 -1.41 14.85 -15.45
CA CYS A 198 -1.52 14.51 -16.86
C CYS A 198 -2.52 15.39 -17.64
N SER A 199 -2.69 16.64 -17.26
CA SER A 199 -3.50 17.65 -17.97
C SER A 199 -3.06 19.06 -17.63
N GLN A 200 -3.61 20.04 -18.35
CA GLN A 200 -3.38 21.47 -18.12
C GLN A 200 -4.71 22.17 -17.88
N LEU A 201 -4.71 23.20 -17.06
CA LEU A 201 -5.87 24.08 -16.91
C LEU A 201 -6.12 24.86 -18.18
N THR A 202 -7.38 24.97 -18.56
CA THR A 202 -7.87 25.76 -19.70
C THR A 202 -8.84 26.84 -19.21
N GLU A 203 -9.16 27.81 -20.06
CA GLU A 203 -10.15 28.84 -19.74
C GLU A 203 -11.57 28.30 -19.53
N ALA A 204 -11.84 27.10 -20.06
CA ALA A 204 -13.12 26.40 -19.90
C ALA A 204 -13.26 25.70 -18.54
N ASP A 205 -12.17 25.52 -17.79
CA ASP A 205 -12.17 24.81 -16.52
C ASP A 205 -12.70 25.70 -15.39
N LYS A 206 -13.66 25.16 -14.64
CA LYS A 206 -14.16 25.83 -13.44
C LYS A 206 -13.34 25.42 -12.22
N VAL A 207 -12.52 26.32 -11.72
CA VAL A 207 -11.79 26.12 -10.46
C VAL A 207 -12.65 26.57 -9.29
N THR A 208 -12.83 25.67 -8.31
CA THR A 208 -13.57 25.96 -7.07
C THR A 208 -12.73 25.56 -5.86
N GLU A 209 -12.77 26.40 -4.83
CA GLU A 209 -12.12 26.08 -3.57
C GLU A 209 -12.85 24.90 -2.87
N ARG A 210 -12.08 23.87 -2.50
CA ARG A 210 -12.60 22.78 -1.67
C ARG A 210 -12.49 23.17 -0.19
N LYS A 211 -13.62 23.26 0.49
CA LYS A 211 -13.63 23.40 1.95
C LYS A 211 -13.16 22.10 2.60
N VAL A 212 -12.06 22.16 3.30
CA VAL A 212 -11.48 21.02 4.04
C VAL A 212 -11.59 21.30 5.53
N LYS A 213 -12.27 20.41 6.27
CA LYS A 213 -12.31 20.45 7.73
C LYS A 213 -10.97 19.90 8.26
N SER A 214 -10.37 20.58 9.24
CA SER A 214 -9.22 20.03 9.97
C SER A 214 -9.63 18.73 10.66
N LEU A 215 -8.79 17.71 10.56
CA LEU A 215 -8.96 16.46 11.28
C LEU A 215 -8.29 16.48 12.67
N GLN A 216 -7.52 17.51 13.00
CA GLN A 216 -6.98 17.68 14.34
C GLN A 216 -8.09 18.09 15.31
N TYR A 217 -8.19 17.40 16.44
CA TYR A 217 -9.01 17.87 17.55
C TYR A 217 -8.41 19.17 18.08
N SER A 218 -9.19 20.26 18.08
CA SER A 218 -8.83 21.41 18.86
C SER A 218 -9.08 21.13 20.34
N PHE A 219 -8.26 21.70 21.22
CA PHE A 219 -8.47 21.60 22.67
C PHE A 219 -9.86 22.07 23.10
N PHE A 220 -10.50 22.96 22.32
CA PHE A 220 -11.83 23.49 22.57
C PHE A 220 -12.96 22.52 22.15
N ASP A 221 -12.72 21.56 21.24
CA ASP A 221 -13.73 20.57 20.83
C ASP A 221 -13.90 19.49 21.93
N SER A 222 -12.88 19.23 22.71
CA SER A 222 -12.92 18.29 23.85
C SER A 222 -13.79 18.77 25.03
N ILE A 223 -14.07 20.07 25.13
CA ILE A 223 -14.88 20.67 26.21
C ILE A 223 -16.38 20.62 25.88
N ARG A 224 -16.78 20.34 24.61
CA ARG A 224 -18.20 20.30 24.19
C ARG A 224 -18.87 18.92 24.32
N ILE A 225 -18.15 17.91 24.80
CA ILE A 225 -18.67 16.52 24.90
C ILE A 225 -18.90 16.12 26.38
N GLN A 226 -18.95 17.08 27.29
CA GLN A 226 -19.38 16.84 28.66
C GLN A 226 -20.78 17.41 28.91
#